data_fcb6dd0fce93aa867abc379a0627635c
#
_entry.id   fcb6dd0fce93aa867abc379a0627635c
#
_cell.length_a   1.000
_cell.length_b   1.000
_cell.length_c   1.000
_cell.angle_alpha   90.00
_cell.angle_beta   90.00
_cell.angle_gamma   90.00
#
_symmetry.space_group_name_H-M   'P 1'
#
loop_
_entity.id
_entity.type
_entity.pdbx_description
1 polymer ?
#
loop_
_entity_poly.entity_id
_entity_poly.type
_entity_poly.pdbx_seq_one_letter_code
_entity_poly.pdbx_strand_id
1 'polypeptide(L)'
;GTIRKACDDNPESVGEFYLTGSSSKKINTPHTGTGRITEVTMYPMTLFETGESNGSISLFKLLEDEAYDIDGLTTDIKLEDLFFAVCRGGWPRCMALSKDSAKLEIAKDYYRQIYQKDISAIDGVNRNPEWARTLLWSYARNMATTAKRKNIFSDVKATQNVTDVTLSSYIDAL
;
A
#
# COMPACT_ATOMS: atom_id res chain seq x y z
N GLY A 1 25.33 -9.21 11.97
CA GLY A 1 25.04 -9.20 13.38
C GLY A 1 24.51 -10.53 13.90
N THR A 2 23.93 -10.51 15.08
CA THR A 2 23.50 -11.67 15.87
C THR A 2 22.55 -12.63 15.10
N ILE A 3 21.53 -12.09 14.42
CA ILE A 3 20.56 -12.91 13.68
C ILE A 3 21.25 -13.67 12.54
N ARG A 4 22.15 -13.00 11.79
CA ARG A 4 22.89 -13.69 10.72
C ARG A 4 23.71 -14.87 11.25
N LYS A 5 24.38 -14.66 12.40
CA LYS A 5 25.13 -15.75 13.03
C LYS A 5 24.21 -16.90 13.43
N ALA A 6 23.03 -16.61 14.01
CA ALA A 6 22.07 -17.65 14.36
C ALA A 6 21.60 -18.46 13.15
N CYS A 7 21.36 -17.79 12.00
CA CYS A 7 21.02 -18.50 10.75
C CYS A 7 22.19 -19.35 10.22
N ASP A 8 23.45 -18.89 10.38
CA ASP A 8 24.63 -19.64 9.97
C ASP A 8 24.89 -20.85 10.88
N ASP A 9 24.58 -20.72 12.16
CA ASP A 9 24.72 -21.79 13.16
C ASP A 9 23.65 -22.90 12.99
N ASN A 10 22.50 -22.59 12.38
CA ASN A 10 21.40 -23.54 12.11
C ASN A 10 20.85 -23.40 10.68
N PRO A 11 21.59 -23.90 9.67
CA PRO A 11 21.24 -23.69 8.26
C PRO A 11 19.97 -24.41 7.78
N GLU A 12 19.53 -25.43 8.51
CA GLU A 12 18.28 -26.17 8.21
C GLU A 12 17.02 -25.43 8.67
N SER A 13 17.18 -24.39 9.49
CA SER A 13 16.06 -23.63 10.02
C SER A 13 15.64 -22.53 9.07
N VAL A 14 14.35 -22.48 8.76
CA VAL A 14 13.73 -21.49 7.86
C VAL A 14 12.59 -20.80 8.58
N GLY A 15 12.56 -19.46 8.48
CA GLY A 15 11.44 -18.67 9.03
C GLY A 15 11.44 -18.45 10.54
N GLU A 16 12.57 -18.64 11.21
CA GLU A 16 12.69 -18.40 12.67
C GLU A 16 12.63 -16.92 13.06
N PHE A 17 13.08 -16.03 12.16
CA PHE A 17 13.20 -14.61 12.46
C PHE A 17 12.37 -13.78 11.50
N TYR A 18 11.51 -12.92 12.05
CA TYR A 18 10.75 -11.93 11.30
C TYR A 18 11.28 -10.54 11.66
N LEU A 19 11.86 -9.87 10.67
CA LEU A 19 12.41 -8.53 10.83
C LEU A 19 11.41 -7.51 10.28
N THR A 20 10.92 -6.63 11.12
CA THR A 20 10.01 -5.56 10.74
C THR A 20 10.59 -4.22 11.16
N GLY A 21 10.25 -3.15 10.44
CA GLY A 21 10.71 -1.82 10.81
C GLY A 21 9.99 -0.74 10.02
N SER A 22 9.94 0.46 10.60
CA SER A 22 9.35 1.66 9.99
C SER A 22 10.41 2.55 9.34
N SER A 23 11.64 2.04 9.11
CA SER A 23 12.73 2.85 8.57
C SER A 23 12.61 2.98 7.06
N SER A 24 12.48 4.22 6.57
CA SER A 24 12.60 4.57 5.16
C SER A 24 14.06 4.73 4.70
N LYS A 25 15.01 4.76 5.62
CA LYS A 25 16.43 4.90 5.28
C LYS A 25 17.00 3.58 4.78
N LYS A 26 17.58 3.59 3.59
CA LYS A 26 18.43 2.50 3.11
C LYS A 26 19.60 2.34 4.10
N ILE A 27 19.56 1.29 4.90
CA ILE A 27 20.65 0.96 5.79
C ILE A 27 21.74 0.34 4.91
N ASN A 28 22.81 1.08 4.68
CA ASN A 28 24.02 0.53 4.03
C ASN A 28 24.64 -0.49 4.96
N THR A 29 24.29 -1.75 4.80
CA THR A 29 24.99 -2.86 5.45
C THR A 29 26.16 -3.28 4.57
N PRO A 30 27.35 -3.48 5.13
CA PRO A 30 28.54 -3.89 4.37
C PRO A 30 28.40 -5.30 3.74
N HIS A 31 27.33 -6.02 4.08
CA HIS A 31 27.04 -7.35 3.57
C HIS A 31 25.57 -7.50 3.21
N THR A 32 25.29 -8.11 2.07
CA THR A 32 23.94 -8.49 1.66
C THR A 32 23.43 -9.64 2.52
N GLY A 33 22.11 -9.72 2.73
CA GLY A 33 21.45 -10.85 3.39
C GLY A 33 21.22 -12.04 2.46
N THR A 34 21.84 -12.05 1.27
CA THR A 34 21.60 -13.05 0.22
C THR A 34 21.74 -14.47 0.75
N GLY A 35 20.76 -15.31 0.48
CA GLY A 35 20.67 -16.69 0.93
C GLY A 35 20.24 -16.92 2.40
N ARG A 36 19.99 -15.82 3.18
CA ARG A 36 19.58 -15.89 4.59
C ARG A 36 18.34 -15.07 4.91
N ILE A 37 18.03 -14.08 4.08
CA ILE A 37 16.90 -13.15 4.29
C ILE A 37 16.09 -13.11 3.00
N THR A 38 14.82 -13.42 3.12
CA THR A 38 13.83 -13.22 2.06
C THR A 38 13.03 -11.98 2.39
N GLU A 39 12.92 -11.07 1.45
CA GLU A 39 12.07 -9.89 1.58
C GLU A 39 10.63 -10.26 1.22
N VAL A 40 9.70 -9.96 2.10
CA VAL A 40 8.27 -10.17 1.91
C VAL A 40 7.57 -8.82 1.98
N THR A 41 6.96 -8.41 0.88
CA THR A 41 6.15 -7.19 0.85
C THR A 41 4.78 -7.46 1.45
N MET A 42 4.43 -6.70 2.50
CA MET A 42 3.09 -6.73 3.06
C MET A 42 2.20 -5.71 2.34
N TYR A 43 1.06 -6.19 1.89
CA TYR A 43 0.01 -5.36 1.29
C TYR A 43 -1.12 -5.09 2.30
N PRO A 44 -1.96 -4.08 2.06
CA PRO A 44 -3.21 -3.92 2.80
C PRO A 44 -4.06 -5.19 2.72
N MET A 45 -4.88 -5.43 3.75
CA MET A 45 -5.76 -6.60 3.77
C MET A 45 -6.75 -6.58 2.60
N THR A 46 -6.94 -7.72 1.99
CA THR A 46 -7.93 -7.96 0.93
C THR A 46 -9.33 -8.12 1.53
N LEU A 47 -10.37 -8.06 0.70
CA LEU A 47 -11.74 -8.36 1.14
C LEU A 47 -11.90 -9.80 1.65
N PHE A 48 -11.06 -10.72 1.19
CA PHE A 48 -11.06 -12.10 1.69
C PHE A 48 -10.47 -12.17 3.10
N GLU A 49 -9.35 -11.51 3.36
CA GLU A 49 -8.72 -11.46 4.69
C GLU A 49 -9.55 -10.68 5.71
N THR A 50 -10.36 -9.72 5.28
CA THR A 50 -11.31 -9.00 6.15
C THR A 50 -12.63 -9.74 6.35
N GLY A 51 -12.83 -10.89 5.70
CA GLY A 51 -14.03 -11.71 5.82
C GLY A 51 -15.25 -11.19 5.04
N GLU A 52 -15.06 -10.23 4.16
CA GLU A 52 -16.13 -9.63 3.35
C GLU A 52 -16.29 -10.35 2.00
N SER A 53 -15.26 -11.01 1.50
CA SER A 53 -15.34 -11.89 0.33
C SER A 53 -15.50 -13.34 0.73
N ASN A 54 -16.38 -14.06 0.06
CA ASN A 54 -16.58 -15.50 0.25
C ASN A 54 -15.48 -16.38 -0.39
N GLY A 55 -14.55 -15.78 -1.14
CA GLY A 55 -13.46 -16.48 -1.79
C GLY A 55 -13.89 -17.41 -2.95
N SER A 56 -15.08 -17.24 -3.49
CA SER A 56 -15.62 -18.10 -4.57
C SER A 56 -14.78 -18.07 -5.83
N ILE A 57 -14.07 -16.95 -6.09
CA ILE A 57 -13.19 -16.80 -7.24
C ILE A 57 -11.74 -16.74 -6.75
N SER A 58 -10.90 -17.58 -7.33
CA SER A 58 -9.45 -17.59 -7.11
C SER A 58 -8.72 -17.31 -8.42
N LEU A 59 -7.93 -16.25 -8.45
CA LEU A 59 -7.08 -15.93 -9.62
C LEU A 59 -6.09 -17.06 -9.90
N PHE A 60 -5.57 -17.70 -8.87
CA PHE A 60 -4.66 -18.84 -8.99
C PHE A 60 -5.33 -20.01 -9.73
N LYS A 61 -6.57 -20.38 -9.32
CA LYS A 61 -7.33 -21.43 -10.00
C LYS A 61 -7.66 -21.07 -11.44
N LEU A 62 -8.01 -19.80 -11.71
CA LEU A 62 -8.26 -19.32 -13.08
C LEU A 62 -7.04 -19.46 -14.01
N LEU A 63 -5.84 -19.42 -13.46
CA LEU A 63 -4.60 -19.54 -14.23
C LEU A 63 -4.12 -20.98 -14.39
N GLU A 64 -4.47 -21.86 -13.46
CA GLU A 64 -3.99 -23.26 -13.46
C GLU A 64 -5.01 -24.27 -13.97
N ASP A 65 -6.29 -23.98 -13.87
CA ASP A 65 -7.38 -24.90 -14.21
C ASP A 65 -8.26 -24.30 -15.30
N GLU A 66 -8.05 -24.73 -16.54
CA GLU A 66 -8.86 -24.31 -17.70
C GLU A 66 -10.35 -24.66 -17.57
N ALA A 67 -10.69 -25.64 -16.73
CA ALA A 67 -12.06 -26.05 -16.45
C ALA A 67 -12.71 -25.28 -15.29
N TYR A 68 -11.98 -24.37 -14.64
CA TYR A 68 -12.51 -23.59 -13.53
C TYR A 68 -13.56 -22.60 -14.01
N ASP A 69 -14.81 -22.98 -13.79
CA ASP A 69 -15.98 -22.19 -14.20
C ASP A 69 -16.34 -21.14 -13.14
N ILE A 70 -16.49 -19.91 -13.58
CA ILE A 70 -16.89 -18.77 -12.74
C ILE A 70 -18.30 -18.24 -13.07
N ASP A 71 -18.97 -18.85 -14.05
CA ASP A 71 -20.30 -18.42 -14.44
C ASP A 71 -21.32 -18.67 -13.32
N GLY A 72 -22.17 -17.68 -13.08
CA GLY A 72 -23.20 -17.75 -12.06
C GLY A 72 -22.72 -17.60 -10.61
N LEU A 73 -21.43 -17.38 -10.39
CA LEU A 73 -20.95 -17.07 -9.03
C LEU A 73 -21.43 -15.69 -8.60
N THR A 74 -21.85 -15.61 -7.34
CA THR A 74 -22.40 -14.38 -6.74
C THR A 74 -21.65 -14.01 -5.47
N THR A 75 -21.83 -12.79 -5.01
CA THR A 75 -21.34 -12.31 -3.73
C THR A 75 -22.49 -11.71 -2.94
N ASP A 76 -22.44 -11.85 -1.62
CA ASP A 76 -23.41 -11.24 -0.70
C ASP A 76 -23.05 -9.81 -0.31
N ILE A 77 -21.85 -9.32 -0.72
CA ILE A 77 -21.42 -7.95 -0.43
C ILE A 77 -22.31 -6.95 -1.19
N LYS A 78 -22.92 -6.04 -0.46
CA LYS A 78 -23.69 -4.95 -1.06
C LYS A 78 -22.76 -3.86 -1.59
N LEU A 79 -23.27 -3.10 -2.56
CA LEU A 79 -22.49 -2.03 -3.18
C LEU A 79 -22.06 -0.96 -2.15
N GLU A 80 -22.93 -0.64 -1.20
CA GLU A 80 -22.65 0.29 -0.11
C GLU A 80 -21.52 -0.20 0.79
N ASP A 81 -21.50 -1.50 1.11
CA ASP A 81 -20.46 -2.14 1.92
C ASP A 81 -19.12 -2.14 1.17
N LEU A 82 -19.15 -2.37 -0.16
CA LEU A 82 -17.97 -2.28 -1.00
C LEU A 82 -17.41 -0.86 -1.03
N PHE A 83 -18.24 0.15 -1.19
CA PHE A 83 -17.81 1.56 -1.11
C PHE A 83 -17.23 1.90 0.25
N PHE A 84 -17.86 1.42 1.31
CA PHE A 84 -17.33 1.60 2.65
C PHE A 84 -15.95 0.93 2.81
N ALA A 85 -15.78 -0.30 2.32
CA ALA A 85 -14.51 -1.02 2.37
C ALA A 85 -13.40 -0.27 1.61
N VAL A 86 -13.70 0.29 0.44
CA VAL A 86 -12.77 1.13 -0.34
C VAL A 86 -12.36 2.37 0.47
N CYS A 87 -13.30 3.06 1.10
CA CYS A 87 -13.03 4.27 1.89
C CYS A 87 -12.26 3.98 3.18
N ARG A 88 -12.57 2.88 3.86
CA ARG A 88 -11.90 2.42 5.06
C ARG A 88 -10.46 1.95 4.78
N GLY A 89 -10.24 1.35 3.62
CA GLY A 89 -9.00 0.69 3.26
C GLY A 89 -8.77 -0.64 3.99
N GLY A 90 -7.70 -1.32 3.62
CA GLY A 90 -7.31 -2.64 4.15
C GLY A 90 -6.40 -2.57 5.39
N TRP A 91 -6.59 -1.62 6.28
CA TRP A 91 -5.78 -1.47 7.49
C TRP A 91 -6.20 -2.46 8.57
N PRO A 92 -5.30 -3.34 9.09
CA PRO A 92 -5.65 -4.33 10.12
C PRO A 92 -6.30 -3.69 11.36
N ARG A 93 -5.85 -2.49 11.75
CA ARG A 93 -6.43 -1.77 12.88
C ARG A 93 -7.93 -1.46 12.70
N CYS A 94 -8.39 -1.26 11.47
CA CYS A 94 -9.80 -1.03 11.19
C CYS A 94 -10.67 -2.24 11.57
N MET A 95 -10.11 -3.45 11.49
CA MET A 95 -10.85 -4.67 11.82
C MET A 95 -11.10 -4.83 13.32
N ALA A 96 -10.27 -4.24 14.16
CA ALA A 96 -10.43 -4.26 15.62
C ALA A 96 -11.47 -3.24 16.13
N LEU A 97 -12.01 -2.40 15.28
CA LEU A 97 -12.97 -1.36 15.68
C LEU A 97 -14.40 -1.76 15.33
N SER A 98 -15.33 -1.46 16.24
CA SER A 98 -16.76 -1.72 16.03
C SER A 98 -17.50 -0.59 15.31
N LYS A 99 -17.03 0.68 15.47
CA LYS A 99 -17.71 1.86 14.91
C LYS A 99 -17.14 2.22 13.53
N ASP A 100 -17.99 2.30 12.52
CA ASP A 100 -17.59 2.61 11.14
C ASP A 100 -17.00 4.02 11.00
N SER A 101 -17.51 5.00 11.73
CA SER A 101 -16.89 6.33 11.76
C SER A 101 -15.45 6.30 12.25
N ALA A 102 -15.12 5.47 13.25
CA ALA A 102 -13.76 5.34 13.74
C ALA A 102 -12.84 4.63 12.73
N LYS A 103 -13.36 3.65 11.97
CA LYS A 103 -12.61 3.01 10.88
C LYS A 103 -12.23 4.01 9.79
N LEU A 104 -13.16 4.89 9.40
CA LEU A 104 -12.91 5.93 8.41
C LEU A 104 -11.92 7.00 8.90
N GLU A 105 -11.93 7.34 10.20
CA GLU A 105 -10.95 8.29 10.74
C GLU A 105 -9.52 7.74 10.68
N ILE A 106 -9.31 6.43 10.85
CA ILE A 106 -7.98 5.83 10.64
C ILE A 106 -7.47 6.08 9.22
N ALA A 107 -8.29 5.85 8.20
CA ALA A 107 -7.90 6.08 6.81
C ALA A 107 -7.57 7.57 6.55
N LYS A 108 -8.37 8.49 7.12
CA LYS A 108 -8.11 9.92 7.02
C LYS A 108 -6.82 10.34 7.73
N ASP A 109 -6.51 9.73 8.88
CA ASP A 109 -5.30 10.03 9.62
C ASP A 109 -4.05 9.56 8.85
N TYR A 110 -4.06 8.36 8.26
CA TYR A 110 -3.00 7.91 7.37
C TYR A 110 -2.83 8.84 6.17
N TYR A 111 -3.92 9.22 5.52
CA TYR A 111 -3.88 10.17 4.42
C TYR A 111 -3.24 11.50 4.82
N ARG A 112 -3.64 12.08 5.97
CA ARG A 112 -3.03 13.31 6.49
C ARG A 112 -1.55 13.14 6.78
N GLN A 113 -1.16 12.03 7.41
CA GLN A 113 0.23 11.79 7.76
C GLN A 113 1.11 11.72 6.51
N ILE A 114 0.68 11.04 5.47
CA ILE A 114 1.42 10.92 4.20
C ILE A 114 1.79 12.31 3.66
N TYR A 115 0.81 13.19 3.45
CA TYR A 115 1.10 14.48 2.82
C TYR A 115 1.68 15.52 3.77
N GLN A 116 1.45 15.41 5.08
CA GLN A 116 1.96 16.37 6.05
C GLN A 116 3.36 16.05 6.57
N LYS A 117 3.71 14.78 6.67
CA LYS A 117 4.94 14.33 7.33
C LYS A 117 5.78 13.39 6.50
N ASP A 118 5.21 12.25 6.10
CA ASP A 118 5.97 11.12 5.58
C ASP A 118 6.65 11.47 4.27
N ILE A 119 5.98 12.21 3.39
CA ILE A 119 6.52 12.63 2.08
C ILE A 119 7.82 13.45 2.18
N SER A 120 8.03 14.14 3.30
CA SER A 120 9.27 14.89 3.55
C SER A 120 10.26 14.09 4.39
N ALA A 121 9.78 13.15 5.20
CA ALA A 121 10.63 12.35 6.07
C ALA A 121 11.44 11.27 5.33
N ILE A 122 10.95 10.80 4.17
CA ILE A 122 11.53 9.68 3.45
C ILE A 122 12.98 9.94 2.97
N ASP A 123 13.28 11.16 2.56
CA ASP A 123 14.59 11.58 2.06
C ASP A 123 15.10 12.88 2.72
N GLY A 124 14.33 13.47 3.62
CA GLY A 124 14.64 14.72 4.30
C GLY A 124 14.43 15.99 3.46
N VAL A 125 13.86 15.86 2.26
CA VAL A 125 13.52 17.00 1.40
C VAL A 125 12.23 17.65 1.88
N ASN A 126 12.27 18.92 2.22
CA ASN A 126 11.07 19.66 2.63
C ASN A 126 10.12 19.84 1.44
N ARG A 127 8.93 19.22 1.53
CA ARG A 127 7.90 19.28 0.49
C ARG A 127 6.68 20.04 0.98
N ASN A 128 6.05 20.79 0.07
CA ASN A 128 4.82 21.51 0.37
C ASN A 128 3.64 20.51 0.53
N PRO A 129 3.00 20.46 1.71
CA PRO A 129 1.89 19.52 1.96
C PRO A 129 0.68 19.72 1.03
N GLU A 130 0.38 20.95 0.63
CA GLU A 130 -0.75 21.22 -0.26
C GLU A 130 -0.51 20.69 -1.68
N TRP A 131 0.72 20.74 -2.16
CA TRP A 131 1.07 20.13 -3.45
C TRP A 131 0.98 18.60 -3.38
N ALA A 132 1.45 18.01 -2.29
CA ALA A 132 1.34 16.58 -2.05
C ALA A 132 -0.13 16.15 -1.97
N ARG A 133 -0.95 16.91 -1.24
CA ARG A 133 -2.40 16.66 -1.10
C ARG A 133 -3.12 16.73 -2.45
N THR A 134 -2.84 17.75 -3.26
CA THR A 134 -3.44 17.91 -4.59
C THR A 134 -3.01 16.80 -5.53
N LEU A 135 -1.73 16.37 -5.44
CA LEU A 135 -1.21 15.26 -6.23
C LEU A 135 -1.90 13.94 -5.88
N LEU A 136 -2.01 13.62 -4.60
CA LEU A 136 -2.73 12.43 -4.12
C LEU A 136 -4.21 12.43 -4.55
N TRP A 137 -4.87 13.59 -4.49
CA TRP A 137 -6.24 13.73 -4.96
C TRP A 137 -6.36 13.48 -6.47
N SER A 138 -5.43 14.01 -7.28
CA SER A 138 -5.41 13.74 -8.72
C SER A 138 -5.17 12.27 -9.02
N TYR A 139 -4.28 11.61 -8.27
CA TYR A 139 -4.09 10.15 -8.38
C TYR A 139 -5.36 9.39 -8.06
N ALA A 140 -6.05 9.73 -6.97
CA ALA A 140 -7.29 9.07 -6.57
C ALA A 140 -8.40 9.20 -7.65
N ARG A 141 -8.53 10.38 -8.26
CA ARG A 141 -9.46 10.61 -9.38
C ARG A 141 -9.17 9.76 -10.61
N ASN A 142 -7.90 9.49 -10.84
CA ASN A 142 -7.44 8.78 -12.04
C ASN A 142 -7.13 7.30 -11.76
N MET A 143 -7.43 6.79 -10.57
CA MET A 143 -7.22 5.39 -10.19
C MET A 143 -8.04 4.46 -11.11
N ALA A 144 -7.44 3.33 -11.48
CA ALA A 144 -8.02 2.36 -12.40
C ALA A 144 -8.41 2.93 -13.79
N THR A 145 -7.77 4.00 -14.21
CA THR A 145 -7.92 4.58 -15.56
C THR A 145 -6.61 4.46 -16.35
N THR A 146 -6.67 4.76 -17.64
CA THR A 146 -5.50 4.86 -18.53
C THR A 146 -4.84 6.24 -18.51
N ALA A 147 -5.13 7.06 -17.50
CA ALA A 147 -4.60 8.41 -17.39
C ALA A 147 -3.07 8.44 -17.38
N LYS A 148 -2.51 9.27 -18.22
CA LYS A 148 -1.06 9.47 -18.28
C LYS A 148 -0.61 10.39 -17.14
N ARG A 149 0.63 10.23 -16.68
CA ARG A 149 1.29 11.09 -15.68
C ARG A 149 1.11 12.59 -15.98
N LYS A 150 1.12 12.97 -17.26
CA LYS A 150 0.88 14.34 -17.72
C LYS A 150 -0.49 14.89 -17.26
N ASN A 151 -1.53 14.07 -17.27
CA ASN A 151 -2.88 14.47 -16.84
C ASN A 151 -2.90 14.78 -15.35
N ILE A 152 -2.29 13.89 -14.56
CA ILE A 152 -2.14 14.07 -13.10
C ILE A 152 -1.39 15.36 -12.78
N PHE A 153 -0.29 15.63 -13.49
CA PHE A 153 0.48 16.85 -13.34
C PHE A 153 -0.31 18.10 -13.74
N SER A 154 -1.14 18.02 -14.78
CA SER A 154 -1.99 19.14 -15.22
C SER A 154 -2.99 19.54 -14.14
N ASP A 155 -3.57 18.59 -13.42
CA ASP A 155 -4.48 18.88 -12.31
C ASP A 155 -3.79 19.70 -11.19
N VAL A 156 -2.56 19.34 -10.85
CA VAL A 156 -1.79 20.08 -9.84
C VAL A 156 -1.40 21.47 -10.35
N LYS A 157 -0.92 21.56 -11.59
CA LYS A 157 -0.50 22.83 -12.21
C LYS A 157 -1.65 23.81 -12.43
N ALA A 158 -2.88 23.32 -12.54
CA ALA A 158 -4.06 24.18 -12.67
C ALA A 158 -4.25 25.09 -11.44
N THR A 159 -3.76 24.65 -10.28
CA THR A 159 -3.93 25.39 -9.00
C THR A 159 -2.61 25.82 -8.37
N GLN A 160 -1.48 25.26 -8.83
CA GLN A 160 -0.17 25.45 -8.23
C GLN A 160 0.90 25.79 -9.29
N ASN A 161 1.74 26.77 -8.99
CA ASN A 161 2.86 27.09 -9.85
C ASN A 161 4.06 26.16 -9.54
N VAL A 162 4.09 24.99 -10.19
CA VAL A 162 5.06 23.92 -9.93
C VAL A 162 5.56 23.30 -11.25
N THR A 163 6.83 22.91 -11.29
CA THR A 163 7.44 22.27 -12.46
C THR A 163 7.21 20.75 -12.48
N ASP A 164 7.34 20.13 -13.65
CA ASP A 164 7.25 18.67 -13.80
C ASP A 164 8.39 17.95 -13.04
N VAL A 165 9.55 18.54 -12.98
CA VAL A 165 10.70 18.00 -12.21
C VAL A 165 10.36 17.94 -10.73
N THR A 166 9.80 19.02 -10.20
CA THR A 166 9.37 19.05 -8.80
C THR A 166 8.28 18.02 -8.52
N LEU A 167 7.24 17.94 -9.36
CA LEU A 167 6.18 16.94 -9.20
C LEU A 167 6.70 15.51 -9.30
N SER A 168 7.70 15.26 -10.15
CA SER A 168 8.35 13.95 -10.21
C SER A 168 8.99 13.56 -8.88
N SER A 169 9.70 14.50 -8.22
CA SER A 169 10.27 14.28 -6.89
C SER A 169 9.22 13.96 -5.81
N TYR A 170 8.00 14.49 -5.96
CA TYR A 170 6.90 14.13 -5.05
C TYR A 170 6.40 12.70 -5.29
N ILE A 171 6.31 12.28 -6.57
CA ILE A 171 5.91 10.90 -6.91
C ILE A 171 6.94 9.90 -6.42
N ASP A 172 8.23 10.23 -6.55
CA ASP A 172 9.31 9.34 -6.12
C ASP A 172 9.36 9.17 -4.59
N ALA A 173 8.69 10.07 -3.86
CA ALA A 173 8.58 10.06 -2.40
C ALA A 173 7.23 9.46 -1.89
N LEU A 174 6.28 9.16 -2.77
CA LEU A 174 4.99 8.54 -2.47
C LEU A 174 5.04 7.03 -2.71
#